data_85760b67652d9550375a1a191bd94047
#
_entry.id   85760b67652d9550375a1a191bd94047
#
_cell.length_a   1.000
_cell.length_b   1.000
_cell.length_c   1.000
_cell.angle_alpha   90.00
_cell.angle_beta   90.00
_cell.angle_gamma   90.00
#
_symmetry.space_group_name_H-M   'P 1'
#
loop_
_entity.id
_entity.type
_entity.pdbx_description
1 polymer ?
#
loop_
_entity_poly.entity_id
_entity_poly.type
_entity_poly.pdbx_seq_one_letter_code
_entity_poly.pdbx_strand_id
1 'polypeptide(L)'
;MHERLTPPPTNRFRNKSAWLIAALAIAVAGGCASAGDPASTGGAVEVSVAASQLPGLRYAWVPLPGTYTEQLDPRVLDPAFRQRLSSALDTTLAGKGYQRVDDPAQAQWLIAYRVGVRDVERPVGEPSPNAGPTRMNAMECTRNGCSQLVVPSNSGATLDPRRVSFIEGALLVEVLEPKTLEVLWRGRNTGTVRRSDGRQPRLNEIAAHTLADLPRAKAH
;
A
#
# COMPACT_ATOMS: atom_id res chain seq x y z
N MET A 1 -8.59 -83.54 -6.56
CA MET A 1 -7.34 -83.19 -5.89
C MET A 1 -7.58 -81.83 -5.29
N HIS A 2 -7.99 -81.83 -4.12
CA HIS A 2 -7.38 -81.49 -2.85
C HIS A 2 -6.32 -80.42 -2.93
N GLU A 3 -6.51 -79.23 -2.37
CA GLU A 3 -5.89 -78.96 -1.10
C GLU A 3 -6.44 -77.67 -0.47
N ARG A 4 -6.77 -77.80 0.81
CA ARG A 4 -7.15 -76.76 1.77
C ARG A 4 -5.89 -76.02 2.16
N LEU A 5 -5.95 -74.75 2.45
CA LEU A 5 -5.05 -74.12 3.42
C LEU A 5 -5.71 -72.92 4.14
N THR A 6 -5.66 -73.07 5.40
CA THR A 6 -6.17 -72.33 6.56
C THR A 6 -5.73 -70.87 6.68
N PRO A 7 -6.48 -70.04 7.39
CA PRO A 7 -6.06 -68.68 7.74
C PRO A 7 -5.20 -68.62 8.99
N PRO A 8 -4.25 -67.70 9.12
CA PRO A 8 -3.52 -67.46 10.36
C PRO A 8 -4.21 -66.40 11.27
N PRO A 9 -3.77 -66.32 12.51
CA PRO A 9 -4.59 -65.88 13.62
C PRO A 9 -4.52 -64.38 13.94
N THR A 10 -5.60 -63.96 14.55
CA THR A 10 -5.76 -62.69 15.27
C THR A 10 -4.76 -62.53 16.40
N ASN A 11 -4.02 -61.44 16.42
CA ASN A 11 -3.25 -61.08 17.59
C ASN A 11 -3.85 -59.80 18.22
N ARG A 12 -4.62 -60.05 19.30
CA ARG A 12 -5.11 -59.09 20.27
C ARG A 12 -3.96 -58.76 21.21
N PHE A 13 -3.41 -57.55 21.07
CA PHE A 13 -2.67 -56.96 22.20
C PHE A 13 -3.43 -55.78 22.74
N ARG A 14 -4.06 -56.08 23.84
CA ARG A 14 -4.64 -55.18 24.83
C ARG A 14 -3.47 -54.69 25.70
N ASN A 15 -3.14 -53.39 25.62
CA ASN A 15 -2.34 -52.80 26.68
C ASN A 15 -3.00 -51.52 27.19
N LYS A 16 -3.19 -51.62 28.49
CA LYS A 16 -3.84 -50.67 29.39
C LYS A 16 -2.86 -49.54 29.75
N SER A 17 -3.42 -48.37 29.93
CA SER A 17 -3.03 -47.38 30.94
C SER A 17 -1.61 -46.80 30.87
N ALA A 18 -1.52 -45.52 30.48
CA ALA A 18 -0.71 -44.59 31.23
C ALA A 18 -1.25 -43.16 30.97
N TRP A 19 -1.84 -42.64 32.01
CA TRP A 19 -2.10 -41.21 32.18
C TRP A 19 -0.77 -40.52 32.28
N LEU A 20 -0.51 -39.56 31.37
CA LEU A 20 0.50 -38.55 31.59
C LEU A 20 -0.08 -37.18 31.24
N ILE A 21 -0.29 -36.43 32.28
CA ILE A 21 -0.58 -35.00 32.33
C ILE A 21 0.61 -34.30 31.70
N ALA A 22 0.44 -33.75 30.49
CA ALA A 22 1.42 -32.82 29.91
C ALA A 22 0.92 -31.39 30.08
N ALA A 23 1.57 -30.67 31.00
CA ALA A 23 1.34 -29.25 31.27
C ALA A 23 1.52 -28.41 30.01
N LEU A 24 0.47 -27.67 29.64
CA LEU A 24 0.43 -26.70 28.57
C LEU A 24 1.18 -25.45 29.06
N ALA A 25 2.45 -25.34 28.75
CA ALA A 25 3.21 -24.09 28.91
C ALA A 25 2.81 -23.12 27.78
N ILE A 26 1.93 -22.18 28.09
CA ILE A 26 1.62 -21.04 27.22
C ILE A 26 2.82 -20.10 27.28
N ALA A 27 3.70 -20.22 26.30
CA ALA A 27 4.72 -19.22 26.03
C ALA A 27 4.03 -18.00 25.41
N VAL A 28 3.73 -16.99 26.22
CA VAL A 28 3.37 -15.65 25.77
C VAL A 28 4.64 -15.07 25.16
N ALA A 29 4.84 -15.30 23.87
CA ALA A 29 5.79 -14.55 23.07
C ALA A 29 5.23 -13.12 22.96
N GLY A 30 5.68 -12.25 23.84
CA GLY A 30 5.53 -10.81 23.73
C GLY A 30 6.22 -10.37 22.44
N GLY A 31 5.45 -10.33 21.33
CA GLY A 31 5.90 -9.69 20.12
C GLY A 31 6.07 -8.21 20.41
N CYS A 32 7.31 -7.76 20.55
CA CYS A 32 7.64 -6.35 20.32
C CYS A 32 7.21 -6.04 18.91
N ALA A 33 6.04 -5.43 18.75
CA ALA A 33 5.69 -4.73 17.54
C ALA A 33 6.72 -3.59 17.42
N SER A 34 7.80 -3.86 16.70
CA SER A 34 8.65 -2.81 16.18
C SER A 34 7.73 -1.93 15.37
N ALA A 35 7.41 -0.75 15.88
CA ALA A 35 6.85 0.32 15.09
C ALA A 35 7.90 0.62 14.01
N GLY A 36 7.81 -0.10 12.89
CA GLY A 36 8.62 0.12 11.71
C GLY A 36 8.40 1.55 11.29
N ASP A 37 9.49 2.25 11.14
CA ASP A 37 9.56 3.62 10.65
C ASP A 37 8.67 3.75 9.41
N PRO A 38 7.59 4.57 9.39
CA PRO A 38 6.70 4.69 8.24
C PRO A 38 7.37 5.29 7.00
N ALA A 39 8.67 5.55 7.07
CA ALA A 39 9.45 6.20 6.02
C ALA A 39 9.94 5.26 4.91
N SER A 40 9.70 3.94 4.95
CA SER A 40 10.51 3.08 4.08
C SER A 40 9.81 2.32 2.97
N THR A 41 8.50 2.14 2.92
CA THR A 41 7.97 1.21 1.92
C THR A 41 6.57 1.52 1.43
N GLY A 42 6.45 2.41 0.46
CA GLY A 42 5.28 2.36 -0.41
C GLY A 42 4.19 3.41 -0.20
N GLY A 43 4.30 4.25 0.81
CA GLY A 43 3.26 5.27 1.05
C GLY A 43 1.97 4.71 1.69
N ALA A 44 1.01 5.60 1.94
CA ALA A 44 -0.32 5.21 2.42
C ALA A 44 -1.23 4.86 1.23
N VAL A 45 -1.86 3.70 1.26
CA VAL A 45 -2.87 3.30 0.27
C VAL A 45 -4.26 3.46 0.86
N GLU A 46 -5.11 4.13 0.09
CA GLU A 46 -6.53 4.32 0.39
C GLU A 46 -7.35 3.75 -0.77
N VAL A 47 -8.28 2.86 -0.47
CA VAL A 47 -9.26 2.36 -1.43
C VAL A 47 -10.59 3.08 -1.19
N SER A 48 -10.95 3.98 -2.09
CA SER A 48 -12.17 4.79 -1.97
C SER A 48 -13.39 4.16 -2.67
N VAL A 49 -13.15 3.28 -3.66
CA VAL A 49 -14.18 2.44 -4.28
C VAL A 49 -13.64 1.02 -4.30
N ALA A 50 -14.28 0.14 -3.54
CA ALA A 50 -13.87 -1.26 -3.42
C ALA A 50 -14.73 -2.16 -4.31
N ALA A 51 -14.12 -3.21 -4.87
CA ALA A 51 -14.80 -4.26 -5.60
C ALA A 51 -14.48 -5.62 -5.00
N SER A 52 -15.48 -6.48 -4.88
CA SER A 52 -15.27 -7.88 -4.50
C SER A 52 -14.83 -8.75 -5.67
N GLN A 53 -15.14 -8.32 -6.88
CA GLN A 53 -14.83 -8.99 -8.15
C GLN A 53 -14.90 -7.98 -9.31
N LEU A 54 -14.05 -8.16 -10.33
CA LEU A 54 -14.13 -7.41 -11.59
C LEU A 54 -14.87 -8.23 -12.66
N PRO A 55 -15.44 -7.54 -13.69
CA PRO A 55 -16.31 -8.19 -14.70
C PRO A 55 -15.49 -8.95 -15.75
N GLY A 56 -14.60 -9.85 -15.35
CA GLY A 56 -13.85 -10.72 -16.25
C GLY A 56 -12.33 -10.53 -16.19
N LEU A 57 -11.62 -11.15 -17.13
CA LEU A 57 -10.17 -11.27 -17.08
C LEU A 57 -9.44 -10.24 -17.95
N ARG A 58 -10.09 -9.72 -18.99
CA ARG A 58 -9.43 -8.89 -20.01
C ARG A 58 -9.60 -7.42 -19.73
N TYR A 59 -8.49 -6.69 -19.75
CA TYR A 59 -8.49 -5.24 -19.59
C TYR A 59 -7.74 -4.53 -20.71
N ALA A 60 -8.07 -3.26 -20.92
CA ALA A 60 -7.31 -2.35 -21.75
C ALA A 60 -7.05 -1.03 -21.02
N TRP A 61 -6.04 -0.31 -21.48
CA TRP A 61 -5.79 1.05 -21.02
C TRP A 61 -6.82 2.01 -21.62
N VAL A 62 -7.29 2.95 -20.79
CA VAL A 62 -8.08 4.08 -21.29
C VAL A 62 -7.21 4.90 -22.25
N PRO A 63 -7.65 5.13 -23.50
CA PRO A 63 -6.96 6.04 -24.40
C PRO A 63 -6.94 7.43 -23.79
N LEU A 64 -5.74 7.95 -23.46
CA LEU A 64 -5.62 9.31 -22.93
C LEU A 64 -5.78 10.30 -24.11
N PRO A 65 -6.74 11.24 -24.05
CA PRO A 65 -6.78 12.33 -25.01
C PRO A 65 -5.51 13.17 -24.86
N GLY A 66 -4.87 13.51 -25.98
CA GLY A 66 -3.58 14.25 -26.01
C GLY A 66 -3.58 15.64 -25.37
N THR A 67 -4.76 16.16 -24.98
CA THR A 67 -4.95 17.51 -24.45
C THR A 67 -4.71 17.67 -22.94
N TYR A 68 -4.51 16.59 -22.18
CA TYR A 68 -4.33 16.67 -20.73
C TYR A 68 -2.89 16.93 -20.25
N THR A 69 -1.94 17.07 -21.16
CA THR A 69 -0.51 17.18 -20.83
C THR A 69 -0.09 18.56 -20.30
N GLU A 70 -0.84 19.61 -20.61
CA GLU A 70 -0.43 21.00 -20.32
C GLU A 70 -0.52 21.38 -18.82
N GLN A 71 -1.25 20.62 -18.01
CA GLN A 71 -1.46 20.92 -16.58
C GLN A 71 -0.68 20.02 -15.62
N LEU A 72 0.13 19.10 -16.14
CA LEU A 72 0.86 18.15 -15.31
C LEU A 72 2.28 18.63 -15.03
N ASP A 73 2.78 18.29 -13.84
CA ASP A 73 4.16 18.56 -13.47
C ASP A 73 5.14 17.89 -14.47
N PRO A 74 6.14 18.61 -14.99
CA PRO A 74 7.12 18.06 -15.94
C PRO A 74 7.82 16.80 -15.46
N ARG A 75 7.98 16.63 -14.14
CA ARG A 75 8.59 15.43 -13.52
C ARG A 75 7.84 14.13 -13.81
N VAL A 76 6.52 14.22 -14.06
CA VAL A 76 5.67 13.05 -14.35
C VAL A 76 5.28 12.95 -15.82
N LEU A 77 5.71 13.90 -16.64
CA LEU A 77 5.45 13.91 -18.09
C LEU A 77 6.47 13.09 -18.88
N ASP A 78 7.62 12.71 -18.29
CA ASP A 78 8.64 11.90 -18.96
C ASP A 78 8.03 10.61 -19.56
N PRO A 79 8.05 10.42 -20.89
CA PRO A 79 7.49 9.24 -21.53
C PRO A 79 8.09 7.93 -21.02
N ALA A 80 9.40 7.93 -20.75
CA ALA A 80 10.08 6.75 -20.25
C ALA A 80 9.63 6.40 -18.81
N PHE A 81 9.38 7.39 -17.95
CA PHE A 81 8.79 7.17 -16.65
C PHE A 81 7.39 6.58 -16.77
N ARG A 82 6.54 7.15 -17.62
CA ARG A 82 5.17 6.70 -17.84
C ARG A 82 5.12 5.26 -18.38
N GLN A 83 6.01 4.92 -19.30
CA GLN A 83 6.14 3.56 -19.82
C GLN A 83 6.56 2.58 -18.72
N ARG A 84 7.53 2.94 -17.88
CA ARG A 84 7.93 2.10 -16.74
C ARG A 84 6.81 1.90 -15.73
N LEU A 85 6.04 2.95 -15.43
CA LEU A 85 4.91 2.88 -14.50
C LEU A 85 3.78 2.01 -15.04
N SER A 86 3.38 2.17 -16.31
CA SER A 86 2.38 1.30 -16.93
C SER A 86 2.83 -0.15 -16.99
N SER A 87 4.10 -0.41 -17.31
CA SER A 87 4.68 -1.76 -17.27
C SER A 87 4.64 -2.38 -15.87
N ALA A 88 4.88 -1.59 -14.83
CA ALA A 88 4.79 -2.07 -13.44
C ALA A 88 3.35 -2.43 -13.04
N LEU A 89 2.38 -1.62 -13.46
CA LEU A 89 0.95 -1.91 -13.26
C LEU A 89 0.52 -3.16 -14.05
N ASP A 90 0.91 -3.28 -15.32
CA ASP A 90 0.63 -4.46 -16.15
C ASP A 90 1.22 -5.75 -15.53
N THR A 91 2.46 -5.69 -15.04
CA THR A 91 3.10 -6.81 -14.36
C THR A 91 2.33 -7.24 -13.11
N THR A 92 1.85 -6.27 -12.32
CA THR A 92 1.07 -6.54 -11.11
C THR A 92 -0.29 -7.16 -11.46
N LEU A 93 -0.97 -6.65 -12.49
CA LEU A 93 -2.26 -7.18 -12.97
C LEU A 93 -2.11 -8.60 -13.52
N ALA A 94 -1.05 -8.86 -14.29
CA ALA A 94 -0.75 -10.21 -14.78
C ALA A 94 -0.51 -11.19 -13.61
N GLY A 95 0.20 -10.76 -12.56
CA GLY A 95 0.38 -11.54 -11.33
C GLY A 95 -0.91 -11.78 -10.53
N LYS A 96 -1.96 -11.00 -10.77
CA LYS A 96 -3.31 -11.21 -10.25
C LYS A 96 -4.20 -12.05 -11.17
N GLY A 97 -3.70 -12.46 -12.35
CA GLY A 97 -4.39 -13.32 -13.33
C GLY A 97 -5.17 -12.56 -14.41
N TYR A 98 -4.99 -11.25 -14.52
CA TYR A 98 -5.62 -10.45 -15.56
C TYR A 98 -4.79 -10.44 -16.85
N GLN A 99 -5.45 -10.25 -17.99
CA GLN A 99 -4.87 -10.25 -19.32
C GLN A 99 -5.10 -8.91 -20.00
N ARG A 100 -4.02 -8.28 -20.41
CA ARG A 100 -4.11 -7.06 -21.21
C ARG A 100 -4.52 -7.39 -22.64
N VAL A 101 -5.40 -6.56 -23.19
CA VAL A 101 -5.72 -6.50 -24.62
C VAL A 101 -5.42 -5.10 -25.13
N ASP A 102 -5.02 -4.99 -26.40
CA ASP A 102 -4.66 -3.69 -26.98
C ASP A 102 -5.90 -2.93 -27.49
N ASP A 103 -6.92 -3.65 -27.93
CA ASP A 103 -8.18 -3.08 -28.39
C ASP A 103 -9.16 -2.91 -27.21
N PRO A 104 -9.51 -1.67 -26.83
CA PRO A 104 -10.48 -1.43 -25.74
C PRO A 104 -11.85 -2.07 -25.99
N ALA A 105 -12.24 -2.31 -27.25
CA ALA A 105 -13.51 -2.96 -27.57
C ALA A 105 -13.54 -4.45 -27.15
N GLN A 106 -12.38 -5.08 -26.97
CA GLN A 106 -12.25 -6.45 -26.51
C GLN A 106 -12.09 -6.56 -25.00
N ALA A 107 -11.92 -5.43 -24.31
CA ALA A 107 -11.77 -5.38 -22.88
C ALA A 107 -13.10 -5.56 -22.15
N GLN A 108 -13.06 -6.20 -21.01
CA GLN A 108 -14.21 -6.35 -20.11
C GLN A 108 -14.23 -5.24 -19.05
N TRP A 109 -13.10 -4.56 -18.87
CA TRP A 109 -12.95 -3.35 -18.06
C TRP A 109 -11.74 -2.54 -18.54
N LEU A 110 -11.74 -1.28 -18.20
CA LEU A 110 -10.66 -0.37 -18.53
C LEU A 110 -9.87 0.00 -17.29
N ILE A 111 -8.59 0.35 -17.47
CA ILE A 111 -7.75 0.89 -16.41
C ILE A 111 -7.22 2.26 -16.81
N ALA A 112 -7.21 3.16 -15.85
CA ALA A 112 -6.57 4.46 -15.95
C ALA A 112 -5.68 4.71 -14.74
N TYR A 113 -4.66 5.54 -14.88
CA TYR A 113 -3.92 6.07 -13.74
C TYR A 113 -3.68 7.56 -13.87
N ARG A 114 -3.52 8.20 -12.73
CA ARG A 114 -3.05 9.57 -12.60
C ARG A 114 -1.91 9.60 -11.62
N VAL A 115 -0.85 10.30 -11.98
CA VAL A 115 0.30 10.50 -11.11
C VAL A 115 0.56 11.99 -10.97
N GLY A 116 0.84 12.42 -9.75
CA GLY A 116 1.18 13.79 -9.44
C GLY A 116 2.28 13.88 -8.40
N VAL A 117 3.00 14.97 -8.40
CA VAL A 117 4.00 15.28 -7.39
C VAL A 117 3.84 16.74 -6.95
N ARG A 118 4.16 17.01 -5.69
CA ARG A 118 4.18 18.37 -5.14
C ARG A 118 5.34 18.55 -4.17
N ASP A 119 5.87 19.75 -4.13
CA ASP A 119 6.85 20.14 -3.11
C ASP A 119 6.11 20.48 -1.82
N VAL A 120 6.56 19.93 -0.70
CA VAL A 120 5.97 20.11 0.61
C VAL A 120 7.04 20.55 1.59
N GLU A 121 6.76 21.59 2.37
CA GLU A 121 7.59 22.00 3.48
C GLU A 121 6.91 21.64 4.80
N ARG A 122 7.62 20.95 5.67
CA ARG A 122 7.18 20.70 7.04
C ARG A 122 8.13 21.31 8.04
N PRO A 123 7.63 22.01 9.07
CA PRO A 123 8.46 22.38 10.19
C PRO A 123 8.79 21.10 10.99
N VAL A 124 10.07 20.83 11.17
CA VAL A 124 10.55 19.74 12.05
C VAL A 124 11.14 20.41 13.27
N GLY A 125 10.46 20.28 14.41
CA GLY A 125 11.01 20.65 15.71
C GLY A 125 11.82 19.48 16.24
N GLU A 126 13.15 19.53 16.21
CA GLU A 126 13.94 18.66 17.07
C GLU A 126 13.94 19.27 18.47
N PRO A 127 13.61 18.50 19.54
CA PRO A 127 13.85 18.96 20.89
C PRO A 127 15.35 19.10 21.04
N SER A 128 15.80 20.30 21.43
CA SER A 128 17.21 20.54 21.79
C SER A 128 17.60 19.53 22.87
N PRO A 129 18.73 18.80 22.75
CA PRO A 129 19.18 17.84 23.76
C PRO A 129 19.41 18.47 25.15
N ASN A 130 19.40 19.80 25.22
CA ASN A 130 19.51 20.57 26.47
C ASN A 130 18.17 21.20 26.92
N ALA A 131 17.05 20.87 26.25
CA ALA A 131 15.74 21.32 26.68
C ALA A 131 15.35 20.52 27.93
N GLY A 132 15.32 21.17 29.09
CA GLY A 132 14.66 20.65 30.28
C GLY A 132 13.19 20.33 29.99
N PRO A 133 12.43 19.72 30.92
CA PRO A 133 11.11 19.20 30.67
C PRO A 133 10.24 20.25 30.00
N THR A 134 9.96 20.04 28.70
CA THR A 134 9.17 20.94 27.86
C THR A 134 7.74 20.87 28.34
N ARG A 135 7.25 21.90 28.99
CA ARG A 135 5.83 22.08 29.17
C ARG A 135 5.25 22.43 27.80
N MET A 136 4.35 21.57 27.30
CA MET A 136 3.61 21.84 26.05
C MET A 136 2.90 23.19 26.18
N ASN A 137 3.25 24.12 25.31
CA ASN A 137 2.54 25.38 25.20
C ASN A 137 1.16 25.10 24.57
N ALA A 138 0.11 25.42 25.28
CA ALA A 138 -1.25 25.32 24.75
C ALA A 138 -1.44 26.38 23.65
N MET A 139 -2.01 25.98 22.54
CA MET A 139 -2.45 26.88 21.49
C MET A 139 -3.88 27.33 21.82
N GLU A 140 -4.09 28.62 22.04
CA GLU A 140 -5.41 29.19 22.25
C GLU A 140 -5.96 29.73 20.93
N CYS A 141 -7.05 29.15 20.45
CA CYS A 141 -7.72 29.58 19.24
C CYS A 141 -9.00 30.34 19.62
N THR A 142 -9.09 31.63 19.24
CA THR A 142 -10.27 32.46 19.36
C THR A 142 -10.90 32.69 17.97
N ARG A 143 -12.09 33.32 17.92
CA ARG A 143 -12.71 33.66 16.63
C ARG A 143 -11.91 34.60 15.75
N ASN A 144 -10.86 35.24 16.28
CA ASN A 144 -9.99 36.18 15.56
C ASN A 144 -8.65 35.60 15.17
N GLY A 145 -8.42 34.32 15.37
CA GLY A 145 -7.18 33.59 15.02
C GLY A 145 -6.63 32.78 16.19
N CYS A 146 -5.66 31.94 15.87
CA CYS A 146 -4.95 31.15 16.88
C CYS A 146 -3.70 31.91 17.31
N SER A 147 -3.53 32.14 18.61
CA SER A 147 -2.31 32.67 19.20
C SER A 147 -1.61 31.59 20.01
N GLN A 148 -0.29 31.52 19.84
CA GLN A 148 0.54 30.65 20.63
C GLN A 148 0.92 31.37 21.91
N LEU A 149 0.49 30.84 23.07
CA LEU A 149 0.91 31.34 24.37
C LEU A 149 2.34 30.88 24.62
N VAL A 150 3.31 31.75 24.36
CA VAL A 150 4.70 31.51 24.70
C VAL A 150 4.86 31.81 26.19
N VAL A 151 4.87 30.77 27.02
CA VAL A 151 5.29 30.92 28.41
C VAL A 151 6.81 30.98 28.41
N PRO A 152 7.46 32.09 28.81
CA PRO A 152 8.89 32.16 28.88
C PRO A 152 9.36 31.14 29.95
N SER A 153 9.93 30.04 29.47
CA SER A 153 10.70 29.12 30.30
C SER A 153 12.03 29.83 30.62
N ASN A 154 12.42 29.92 31.89
CA ASN A 154 13.69 30.46 32.32
C ASN A 154 14.91 29.68 31.83
N SER A 155 14.72 28.61 31.09
CA SER A 155 15.74 27.87 30.35
C SER A 155 15.62 28.21 28.88
N GLY A 156 16.41 29.16 28.39
CA GLY A 156 16.41 29.74 27.05
C GLY A 156 16.54 28.75 25.85
N ALA A 157 15.72 27.73 25.80
CA ALA A 157 15.61 26.83 24.67
C ALA A 157 14.71 27.46 23.61
N THR A 158 15.29 28.18 22.69
CA THR A 158 14.66 28.60 21.45
C THR A 158 14.50 27.36 20.56
N LEU A 159 13.26 26.96 20.29
CA LEU A 159 12.99 26.01 19.22
C LEU A 159 13.29 26.74 17.89
N ASP A 160 14.36 26.34 17.24
CA ASP A 160 14.62 26.75 15.86
C ASP A 160 13.88 25.77 14.94
N PRO A 161 12.74 26.17 14.35
CA PRO A 161 11.98 25.28 13.49
C PRO A 161 12.74 25.14 12.18
N ARG A 162 13.48 24.06 12.05
CA ARG A 162 14.02 23.68 10.74
C ARG A 162 12.87 23.31 9.82
N ARG A 163 12.82 23.93 8.65
CA ARG A 163 11.92 23.52 7.58
C ARG A 163 12.61 22.45 6.75
N VAL A 164 11.98 21.31 6.61
CA VAL A 164 12.44 20.25 5.74
C VAL A 164 11.53 20.22 4.51
N SER A 165 12.14 20.41 3.34
CA SER A 165 11.46 20.30 2.06
C SER A 165 11.55 18.85 1.57
N PHE A 166 10.45 18.29 1.12
CA PHE A 166 10.39 16.99 0.50
C PHE A 166 9.37 16.99 -0.65
N ILE A 167 9.49 16.02 -1.53
CA ILE A 167 8.53 15.83 -2.62
C ILE A 167 7.52 14.78 -2.19
N GLU A 168 6.25 15.12 -2.21
CA GLU A 168 5.15 14.16 -2.04
C GLU A 168 4.63 13.73 -3.41
N GLY A 169 4.49 12.42 -3.61
CA GLY A 169 3.91 11.83 -4.80
C GLY A 169 2.58 11.17 -4.49
N ALA A 170 1.71 11.15 -5.48
CA ALA A 170 0.46 10.42 -5.46
C ALA A 170 0.27 9.65 -6.77
N LEU A 171 -0.11 8.37 -6.64
CA LEU A 171 -0.56 7.52 -7.73
C LEU A 171 -2.03 7.15 -7.46
N LEU A 172 -2.91 7.55 -8.34
CA LEU A 172 -4.31 7.13 -8.36
C LEU A 172 -4.50 6.13 -9.50
N VAL A 173 -5.10 4.98 -9.20
CA VAL A 173 -5.47 3.96 -10.19
C VAL A 173 -6.97 3.75 -10.13
N GLU A 174 -7.61 3.75 -11.29
CA GLU A 174 -9.05 3.55 -11.47
C GLU A 174 -9.31 2.40 -12.43
N VAL A 175 -10.25 1.54 -12.05
CA VAL A 175 -10.83 0.52 -12.91
C VAL A 175 -12.23 0.99 -13.29
N LEU A 176 -12.53 0.98 -14.57
CA LEU A 176 -13.73 1.57 -15.14
C LEU A 176 -14.54 0.56 -15.95
N GLU A 177 -15.85 0.69 -15.92
CA GLU A 177 -16.74 0.00 -16.85
C GLU A 177 -16.56 0.59 -18.26
N PRO A 178 -16.40 -0.24 -19.31
CA PRO A 178 -16.03 0.26 -20.64
C PRO A 178 -17.04 1.17 -21.30
N LYS A 179 -18.35 0.99 -21.06
CA LYS A 179 -19.42 1.73 -21.75
C LYS A 179 -19.82 2.99 -21.02
N THR A 180 -19.93 2.92 -19.69
CA THR A 180 -20.42 4.02 -18.86
C THR A 180 -19.30 4.85 -18.26
N LEU A 181 -18.06 4.31 -18.24
CA LEU A 181 -16.91 4.85 -17.53
C LEU A 181 -17.15 5.00 -16.02
N GLU A 182 -18.10 4.25 -15.48
CA GLU A 182 -18.33 4.17 -14.05
C GLU A 182 -17.12 3.54 -13.35
N VAL A 183 -16.75 4.08 -12.21
CA VAL A 183 -15.61 3.59 -11.42
C VAL A 183 -16.02 2.33 -10.67
N LEU A 184 -15.43 1.20 -11.05
CA LEU A 184 -15.63 -0.11 -10.41
C LEU A 184 -14.70 -0.32 -9.22
N TRP A 185 -13.49 0.24 -9.29
CA TRP A 185 -12.51 0.20 -8.22
C TRP A 185 -11.60 1.42 -8.30
N ARG A 186 -11.20 1.94 -7.15
CA ARG A 186 -10.27 3.07 -7.07
C ARG A 186 -9.35 2.93 -5.88
N GLY A 187 -8.05 2.93 -6.15
CA GLY A 187 -7.00 2.96 -5.14
C GLY A 187 -6.06 4.14 -5.33
N ARG A 188 -5.67 4.78 -4.24
CA ARG A 188 -4.73 5.89 -4.21
C ARG A 188 -3.57 5.56 -3.29
N ASN A 189 -2.36 5.74 -3.78
CA ASN A 189 -1.13 5.63 -3.00
C ASN A 189 -0.48 7.02 -2.87
N THR A 190 -0.16 7.45 -1.65
CA THR A 190 0.53 8.73 -1.39
C THR A 190 1.74 8.51 -0.53
N GLY A 191 2.85 9.15 -0.86
CA GLY A 191 4.08 9.01 -0.08
C GLY A 191 5.17 10.00 -0.49
N THR A 192 6.24 10.03 0.29
CA THR A 192 7.42 10.82 -0.04
C THR A 192 8.16 10.20 -1.22
N VAL A 193 8.47 11.01 -2.22
CA VAL A 193 9.18 10.62 -3.45
C VAL A 193 10.67 10.87 -3.30
N ARG A 194 11.46 9.85 -3.66
CA ARG A 194 12.92 9.91 -3.77
C ARG A 194 13.34 9.79 -5.23
N ARG A 195 14.54 10.26 -5.57
CA ARG A 195 15.08 10.12 -6.94
C ARG A 195 15.13 8.67 -7.45
N SER A 196 15.25 7.70 -6.55
CA SER A 196 15.25 6.26 -6.90
C SER A 196 13.88 5.71 -7.26
N ASP A 197 12.79 6.37 -6.88
CA ASP A 197 11.44 5.84 -6.99
C ASP A 197 10.94 5.76 -8.44
N GLY A 198 11.56 6.48 -9.36
CA GLY A 198 11.32 6.32 -10.80
C GLY A 198 11.98 5.10 -11.46
N ARG A 199 12.76 4.29 -10.72
CA ARG A 199 13.39 3.07 -11.24
C ARG A 199 12.40 1.91 -11.27
N GLN A 200 12.55 1.01 -12.25
CA GLN A 200 11.61 -0.10 -12.46
C GLN A 200 11.34 -0.97 -11.21
N PRO A 201 12.34 -1.42 -10.44
CA PRO A 201 12.08 -2.24 -9.25
C PRO A 201 11.18 -1.53 -8.24
N ARG A 202 11.43 -0.23 -8.03
CA ARG A 202 10.63 0.56 -7.08
C ARG A 202 9.22 0.84 -7.59
N LEU A 203 9.06 1.09 -8.88
CA LEU A 203 7.73 1.23 -9.49
C LEU A 203 6.94 -0.07 -9.42
N ASN A 204 7.57 -1.23 -9.53
CA ASN A 204 6.91 -2.52 -9.34
C ASN A 204 6.39 -2.68 -7.89
N GLU A 205 7.16 -2.27 -6.89
CA GLU A 205 6.73 -2.28 -5.48
C GLU A 205 5.56 -1.32 -5.25
N ILE A 206 5.63 -0.10 -5.79
CA ILE A 206 4.57 0.90 -5.69
C ILE A 206 3.29 0.38 -6.36
N ALA A 207 3.39 -0.19 -7.56
CA ALA A 207 2.26 -0.77 -8.28
C ALA A 207 1.63 -1.94 -7.50
N ALA A 208 2.46 -2.87 -7.00
CA ALA A 208 2.00 -4.00 -6.22
C ALA A 208 1.29 -3.56 -4.93
N HIS A 209 1.84 -2.56 -4.24
CA HIS A 209 1.24 -2.00 -3.03
C HIS A 209 -0.07 -1.26 -3.33
N THR A 210 -0.10 -0.43 -4.38
CA THR A 210 -1.29 0.33 -4.79
C THR A 210 -2.45 -0.60 -5.16
N LEU A 211 -2.15 -1.71 -5.85
CA LEU A 211 -3.14 -2.68 -6.30
C LEU A 211 -3.35 -3.85 -5.31
N ALA A 212 -2.84 -3.78 -4.08
CA ALA A 212 -2.90 -4.89 -3.13
C ALA A 212 -4.34 -5.38 -2.93
N ASP A 213 -5.27 -4.45 -2.71
CA ASP A 213 -6.69 -4.72 -2.43
C ASP A 213 -7.55 -4.88 -3.68
N LEU A 214 -6.97 -4.75 -4.89
CA LEU A 214 -7.68 -5.12 -6.11
C LEU A 214 -7.93 -6.64 -6.12
N PRO A 215 -9.15 -7.12 -6.39
CA PRO A 215 -9.45 -8.55 -6.43
C PRO A 215 -8.49 -9.31 -7.36
N ARG A 216 -8.27 -10.58 -7.07
CA ARG A 216 -7.63 -11.49 -8.03
C ARG A 216 -8.65 -11.94 -9.07
N ALA A 217 -8.19 -12.18 -10.27
CA ALA A 217 -9.00 -12.76 -11.33
C ALA A 217 -9.51 -14.15 -10.89
N LYS A 218 -10.80 -14.41 -11.09
CA LYS A 218 -11.37 -15.74 -10.91
C LYS A 218 -11.39 -16.43 -12.26
N ALA A 219 -10.77 -17.59 -12.35
CA ALA A 219 -10.98 -18.49 -13.49
C ALA A 219 -12.45 -18.95 -13.45
N HIS A 220 -13.16 -18.73 -14.53
CA HIS A 220 -14.49 -19.28 -14.75
C HIS A 220 -14.39 -20.65 -15.40
#